data_3c58434d34b7e0d6938e0cd661acf0a5
#
_entry.id   3c58434d34b7e0d6938e0cd661acf0a5
#
_cell.length_a   1.000
_cell.length_b   1.000
_cell.length_c   1.000
_cell.angle_alpha   90.00
_cell.angle_beta   90.00
_cell.angle_gamma   90.00
#
_symmetry.space_group_name_H-M   'P 1'
#
loop_
_entity.id
_entity.type
_entity.pdbx_description
1 polymer ?
#
loop_
_entity_poly.entity_id
_entity_poly.type
_entity_poly.pdbx_seq_one_letter_code
_entity_poly.pdbx_strand_id
1 'polypeptide(L)'
;IEYSQFKDNPSRNYTLKEYANDVVFLLKSIANQKNEIEPDIFIESGRYIAASHAVLVAPVLELFSQEYTEEKLILKENNPPLISELHDLYRSIKPSNAIEYLHDAIDHMESVLTLFDLGYVDLQDRSNSEILVHLIMKKAISLLGNKQNYAELLKIQEEVQERYLVNFSMFQSLPDFWGLGQNFPIMPLDRLDERPTLSASIWDITCDSDGEISFDATKNPLFLHDVDLEKEDYFLGFFLVGAYQEVLGMKHNLFTHPTEATIIINEEGNYEIKNILESQSVMDILEDLDYDIHAIRDTLNERIENSTLVDEKQKKHILGELYLFLNDNGYLKTIG
;
A
#
# COMPACT_ATOMS: atom_id res chain seq x y z
N ILE A 1 24.61 -3.94 -2.06
CA ILE A 1 23.20 -3.63 -2.08
C ILE A 1 23.01 -2.35 -2.82
N GLU A 2 22.21 -2.40 -3.84
CA GLU A 2 22.01 -1.31 -4.80
C GLU A 2 20.61 -0.71 -4.68
N TYR A 3 20.06 -0.62 -3.48
CA TYR A 3 18.80 0.10 -3.28
C TYR A 3 19.02 1.42 -2.56
N SER A 4 18.21 2.38 -2.86
CA SER A 4 18.28 3.73 -2.31
C SER A 4 18.00 3.76 -0.82
N GLN A 5 18.63 4.71 -0.14
CA GLN A 5 18.26 5.08 1.23
C GLN A 5 17.22 6.20 1.28
N PHE A 6 16.90 6.83 0.14
CA PHE A 6 16.01 8.00 0.09
C PHE A 6 15.07 7.89 -1.11
N LYS A 7 13.84 8.39 -0.96
CA LYS A 7 12.80 8.38 -2.01
C LYS A 7 13.27 9.00 -3.34
N ASP A 8 14.08 10.04 -3.28
CA ASP A 8 14.51 10.81 -4.47
C ASP A 8 15.72 10.23 -5.19
N ASN A 9 16.37 9.20 -4.64
CA ASN A 9 17.53 8.58 -5.24
C ASN A 9 17.47 7.05 -5.13
N PRO A 10 16.70 6.39 -5.99
CA PRO A 10 16.33 4.99 -5.86
C PRO A 10 17.46 3.98 -6.10
N SER A 11 18.61 4.39 -6.64
CA SER A 11 19.73 3.46 -6.82
C SER A 11 21.08 4.13 -6.63
N ARG A 12 22.04 3.38 -6.09
CA ARG A 12 23.41 3.81 -6.05
C ARG A 12 24.14 3.35 -7.31
N ASN A 13 25.01 4.21 -7.78
CA ASN A 13 25.73 4.02 -9.05
C ASN A 13 27.06 3.25 -8.88
N TYR A 14 27.13 2.33 -7.90
CA TYR A 14 28.30 1.50 -7.67
C TYR A 14 27.97 0.16 -7.03
N THR A 15 28.79 -0.84 -7.32
CA THR A 15 28.72 -2.16 -6.69
C THR A 15 29.49 -2.18 -5.35
N LEU A 16 29.24 -3.19 -4.51
CA LEU A 16 30.02 -3.40 -3.29
C LEU A 16 31.52 -3.54 -3.58
N LYS A 17 31.86 -4.23 -4.67
CA LYS A 17 33.25 -4.45 -5.07
C LYS A 17 33.92 -3.14 -5.46
N GLU A 18 33.26 -2.27 -6.20
CA GLU A 18 33.76 -0.93 -6.54
C GLU A 18 33.95 -0.10 -5.30
N TYR A 19 32.95 -0.04 -4.40
CA TYR A 19 33.09 0.67 -3.13
C TYR A 19 34.30 0.20 -2.31
N ALA A 20 34.45 -1.13 -2.13
CA ALA A 20 35.58 -1.69 -1.39
C ALA A 20 36.92 -1.38 -2.05
N ASN A 21 37.00 -1.49 -3.38
CA ASN A 21 38.22 -1.19 -4.13
C ASN A 21 38.61 0.28 -4.00
N ASP A 22 37.67 1.20 -4.13
CA ASP A 22 37.93 2.64 -4.07
C ASP A 22 38.43 3.05 -2.69
N VAL A 23 37.78 2.55 -1.62
CA VAL A 23 38.20 2.84 -0.25
C VAL A 23 39.61 2.29 0.02
N VAL A 24 39.84 1.01 -0.30
CA VAL A 24 41.14 0.36 -0.06
C VAL A 24 42.24 1.01 -0.91
N PHE A 25 41.96 1.28 -2.18
CA PHE A 25 42.95 1.94 -3.08
C PHE A 25 43.35 3.32 -2.57
N LEU A 26 42.36 4.14 -2.19
CA LEU A 26 42.62 5.50 -1.71
C LEU A 26 43.47 5.48 -0.42
N LEU A 27 43.08 4.68 0.56
CA LEU A 27 43.80 4.59 1.83
C LEU A 27 45.24 4.07 1.63
N LYS A 28 45.39 3.01 0.84
CA LYS A 28 46.69 2.44 0.53
C LYS A 28 47.59 3.44 -0.22
N SER A 29 47.04 4.17 -1.18
CA SER A 29 47.78 5.18 -1.92
C SER A 29 48.29 6.30 -1.01
N ILE A 30 47.44 6.79 -0.09
CA ILE A 30 47.80 7.84 0.87
C ILE A 30 48.86 7.33 1.86
N ALA A 31 48.68 6.13 2.41
CA ALA A 31 49.64 5.52 3.35
C ALA A 31 51.03 5.38 2.69
N ASN A 32 51.09 4.86 1.46
CA ASN A 32 52.31 4.75 0.69
C ASN A 32 52.96 6.11 0.42
N GLN A 33 52.18 7.10 0.00
CA GLN A 33 52.68 8.47 -0.27
C GLN A 33 53.27 9.12 0.99
N LYS A 34 52.67 8.83 2.17
CA LYS A 34 53.12 9.38 3.45
C LYS A 34 54.19 8.51 4.15
N ASN A 35 54.49 7.35 3.60
CA ASN A 35 55.37 6.36 4.19
C ASN A 35 54.88 5.91 5.59
N GLU A 36 53.56 5.78 5.71
CA GLU A 36 52.86 5.35 6.92
C GLU A 36 52.35 3.90 6.80
N ILE A 37 52.08 3.27 7.92
CA ILE A 37 51.46 1.93 7.95
C ILE A 37 50.03 2.03 7.46
N GLU A 38 49.60 1.06 6.65
CA GLU A 38 48.17 0.96 6.22
C GLU A 38 47.26 0.83 7.44
N PRO A 39 46.21 1.65 7.57
CA PRO A 39 45.31 1.59 8.72
C PRO A 39 44.34 0.42 8.60
N ASP A 40 43.88 -0.08 9.75
CA ASP A 40 42.70 -0.95 9.82
C ASP A 40 41.45 -0.15 9.47
N ILE A 41 40.53 -0.80 8.76
CA ILE A 41 39.27 -0.18 8.32
C ILE A 41 38.11 -0.75 9.10
N PHE A 42 37.37 0.11 9.78
CA PHE A 42 36.14 -0.23 10.46
C PHE A 42 34.97 0.42 9.71
N ILE A 43 33.94 -0.36 9.40
CA ILE A 43 32.74 0.14 8.73
C ILE A 43 31.50 -0.26 9.52
N GLU A 44 30.47 0.59 9.48
CA GLU A 44 29.13 0.31 9.95
C GLU A 44 28.26 -0.08 8.76
N SER A 45 27.83 -1.34 8.70
CA SER A 45 27.08 -1.89 7.57
C SER A 45 25.89 -2.75 7.99
N GLY A 46 25.27 -2.41 9.15
CA GLY A 46 24.19 -3.19 9.75
C GLY A 46 23.04 -3.47 8.79
N ARG A 47 22.53 -2.45 8.11
CA ARG A 47 21.44 -2.62 7.11
C ARG A 47 21.86 -3.58 5.99
N TYR A 48 23.06 -3.45 5.48
CA TYR A 48 23.55 -4.33 4.42
C TYR A 48 23.53 -5.81 4.84
N ILE A 49 23.95 -6.10 6.05
CA ILE A 49 24.05 -7.47 6.58
C ILE A 49 22.67 -8.04 6.91
N ALA A 50 21.81 -7.22 7.54
CA ALA A 50 20.55 -7.70 8.12
C ALA A 50 19.34 -7.55 7.20
N ALA A 51 19.33 -6.65 6.21
CA ALA A 51 18.12 -6.34 5.44
C ALA A 51 17.51 -7.55 4.73
N SER A 52 18.34 -8.45 4.19
CA SER A 52 17.89 -9.53 3.30
C SER A 52 17.31 -10.75 4.02
N HIS A 53 17.32 -10.81 5.35
CA HIS A 53 16.87 -12.01 6.07
C HIS A 53 15.35 -12.08 6.26
N ALA A 54 14.63 -10.97 6.03
CA ALA A 54 13.18 -10.94 6.17
C ALA A 54 12.49 -10.34 4.95
N VAL A 55 11.28 -10.81 4.70
CA VAL A 55 10.33 -10.34 3.70
C VAL A 55 8.97 -10.18 4.37
N LEU A 56 8.33 -9.03 4.21
CA LEU A 56 6.95 -8.85 4.58
C LEU A 56 6.07 -9.34 3.41
N VAL A 57 5.11 -10.20 3.70
CA VAL A 57 4.10 -10.69 2.75
C VAL A 57 2.75 -10.19 3.20
N ALA A 58 2.04 -9.49 2.33
CA ALA A 58 0.73 -8.96 2.67
C ALA A 58 -0.26 -9.12 1.51
N PRO A 59 -1.51 -9.56 1.78
CA PRO A 59 -2.53 -9.65 0.77
C PRO A 59 -3.06 -8.27 0.38
N VAL A 60 -3.42 -8.12 -0.88
CA VAL A 60 -4.23 -7.01 -1.37
C VAL A 60 -5.67 -7.26 -1.00
N LEU A 61 -6.32 -6.23 -0.45
CA LEU A 61 -7.71 -6.29 0.01
C LEU A 61 -8.68 -5.66 -0.98
N GLU A 62 -8.25 -4.61 -1.68
CA GLU A 62 -9.11 -3.83 -2.57
C GLU A 62 -8.29 -3.09 -3.64
N LEU A 63 -8.89 -2.92 -4.81
CA LEU A 63 -8.43 -2.04 -5.87
C LEU A 63 -9.44 -0.89 -6.03
N PHE A 64 -9.00 0.34 -5.79
CA PHE A 64 -9.91 1.49 -5.79
C PHE A 64 -10.48 1.84 -7.16
N SER A 65 -9.80 1.52 -8.26
CA SER A 65 -10.32 1.83 -9.60
C SER A 65 -11.55 1.02 -9.99
N GLN A 66 -11.80 -0.10 -9.31
CA GLN A 66 -13.03 -0.87 -9.53
C GLN A 66 -14.30 -0.09 -9.16
N GLU A 67 -14.16 0.99 -8.40
CA GLU A 67 -15.25 1.92 -8.11
C GLU A 67 -15.58 2.87 -9.27
N TYR A 68 -14.64 3.10 -10.20
CA TYR A 68 -14.78 4.06 -11.31
C TYR A 68 -14.95 3.35 -12.67
N THR A 69 -16.02 2.54 -12.81
CA THR A 69 -16.31 1.82 -14.04
C THR A 69 -17.58 2.36 -14.71
N GLU A 70 -17.69 2.20 -16.05
CA GLU A 70 -18.87 2.62 -16.80
C GLU A 70 -20.15 1.92 -16.32
N GLU A 71 -20.03 0.70 -15.81
CA GLU A 71 -21.15 -0.11 -15.30
C GLU A 71 -21.77 0.47 -14.01
N LYS A 72 -21.00 1.26 -13.25
CA LYS A 72 -21.46 1.94 -12.04
C LYS A 72 -22.14 3.29 -12.30
N LEU A 73 -22.16 3.76 -13.54
CA LEU A 73 -22.87 4.98 -13.90
C LEU A 73 -24.39 4.78 -13.81
N ILE A 74 -25.05 5.62 -13.00
CA ILE A 74 -26.50 5.64 -12.85
C ILE A 74 -27.00 6.97 -13.39
N LEU A 75 -27.09 7.07 -14.73
CA LEU A 75 -27.55 8.27 -15.41
C LEU A 75 -29.08 8.32 -15.42
N LYS A 76 -29.64 9.51 -15.20
CA LYS A 76 -31.09 9.82 -15.26
C LYS A 76 -31.47 10.27 -16.65
N GLU A 77 -32.77 10.24 -17.01
CA GLU A 77 -33.24 10.84 -18.24
C GLU A 77 -33.02 12.38 -18.32
N ASN A 78 -33.05 13.03 -17.14
CA ASN A 78 -32.80 14.46 -16.97
C ASN A 78 -31.66 14.69 -16.01
N ASN A 79 -30.41 14.42 -16.42
CA ASN A 79 -29.23 14.76 -15.64
C ASN A 79 -29.02 16.29 -15.60
N PRO A 80 -28.41 16.83 -14.56
CA PRO A 80 -27.87 18.19 -14.58
C PRO A 80 -26.99 18.43 -15.83
N PRO A 81 -26.98 19.65 -16.41
CA PRO A 81 -26.24 19.92 -17.64
C PRO A 81 -24.74 19.48 -17.58
N LEU A 82 -24.03 19.77 -16.46
CA LEU A 82 -22.65 19.40 -16.32
C LEU A 82 -22.39 17.89 -16.39
N ILE A 83 -23.30 17.07 -15.86
CA ILE A 83 -23.18 15.60 -15.92
C ILE A 83 -23.39 15.11 -17.37
N SER A 84 -24.33 15.71 -18.07
CA SER A 84 -24.56 15.41 -19.46
C SER A 84 -23.38 15.80 -20.34
N GLU A 85 -22.79 16.97 -20.10
CA GLU A 85 -21.56 17.43 -20.76
C GLU A 85 -20.38 16.51 -20.51
N LEU A 86 -20.10 16.11 -19.23
CA LEU A 86 -19.09 15.12 -18.90
C LEU A 86 -19.29 13.79 -19.64
N HIS A 87 -20.52 13.32 -19.73
CA HIS A 87 -20.82 12.09 -20.46
C HIS A 87 -20.56 12.24 -21.97
N ASP A 88 -20.87 13.39 -22.56
CA ASP A 88 -20.60 13.68 -23.98
C ASP A 88 -19.09 13.80 -24.24
N LEU A 89 -18.30 14.42 -23.33
CA LEU A 89 -16.84 14.43 -23.37
C LEU A 89 -16.29 13.01 -23.39
N TYR A 90 -16.73 12.17 -22.44
CA TYR A 90 -16.28 10.77 -22.34
C TYR A 90 -16.53 9.99 -23.63
N ARG A 91 -17.70 10.16 -24.25
CA ARG A 91 -18.09 9.45 -25.49
C ARG A 91 -17.38 9.95 -26.73
N SER A 92 -17.03 11.23 -26.80
CA SER A 92 -16.45 11.85 -27.98
C SER A 92 -14.96 12.12 -27.93
N ILE A 93 -14.28 11.79 -26.83
CA ILE A 93 -12.83 11.95 -26.68
C ILE A 93 -12.06 11.11 -27.71
N LYS A 94 -11.06 11.72 -28.34
CA LYS A 94 -10.17 11.14 -29.34
C LYS A 94 -8.79 11.83 -29.28
N PRO A 95 -7.73 11.29 -29.93
CA PRO A 95 -6.36 11.84 -29.81
C PRO A 95 -6.21 13.33 -30.12
N SER A 96 -7.10 13.89 -30.97
CA SER A 96 -7.01 15.31 -31.38
C SER A 96 -7.59 16.30 -30.36
N ASN A 97 -8.45 15.86 -29.45
CA ASN A 97 -9.10 16.71 -28.45
C ASN A 97 -8.87 16.23 -27.00
N ALA A 98 -8.04 15.20 -26.79
CA ALA A 98 -7.88 14.56 -25.50
C ALA A 98 -7.39 15.51 -24.39
N ILE A 99 -6.50 16.45 -24.71
CA ILE A 99 -5.98 17.45 -23.75
C ILE A 99 -7.07 18.46 -23.39
N GLU A 100 -7.77 19.00 -24.40
CA GLU A 100 -8.87 19.95 -24.20
C GLU A 100 -9.98 19.33 -23.35
N TYR A 101 -10.42 18.14 -23.70
CA TYR A 101 -11.49 17.43 -22.97
C TYR A 101 -11.08 17.01 -21.54
N LEU A 102 -9.81 16.79 -21.32
CA LEU A 102 -9.27 16.54 -20.00
C LEU A 102 -9.39 17.78 -19.10
N HIS A 103 -9.00 18.96 -19.62
CA HIS A 103 -9.16 20.23 -18.90
C HIS A 103 -10.64 20.54 -18.64
N ASP A 104 -11.47 20.40 -19.66
CA ASP A 104 -12.93 20.60 -19.51
C ASP A 104 -13.52 19.68 -18.43
N ALA A 105 -13.06 18.43 -18.36
CA ALA A 105 -13.55 17.49 -17.37
C ALA A 105 -13.13 17.87 -15.93
N ILE A 106 -11.91 18.37 -15.73
CA ILE A 106 -11.43 18.86 -14.45
C ILE A 106 -12.23 20.10 -14.02
N ASP A 107 -12.39 21.07 -14.90
CA ASP A 107 -13.15 22.29 -14.63
C ASP A 107 -14.64 21.98 -14.32
N HIS A 108 -15.22 21.02 -15.03
CA HIS A 108 -16.58 20.56 -14.73
C HIS A 108 -16.69 19.89 -13.37
N MET A 109 -15.68 19.09 -12.96
CA MET A 109 -15.66 18.47 -11.63
C MET A 109 -15.62 19.50 -10.51
N GLU A 110 -14.77 20.54 -10.63
CA GLU A 110 -14.73 21.63 -9.66
C GLU A 110 -16.08 22.34 -9.56
N SER A 111 -16.74 22.53 -10.70
CA SER A 111 -18.09 23.14 -10.76
C SER A 111 -19.13 22.24 -10.10
N VAL A 112 -19.10 20.94 -10.35
CA VAL A 112 -20.00 19.95 -9.71
C VAL A 112 -19.82 19.93 -8.21
N LEU A 113 -18.57 19.93 -7.70
CA LEU A 113 -18.29 19.99 -6.26
C LEU A 113 -18.89 21.25 -5.63
N THR A 114 -18.69 22.39 -6.28
CA THR A 114 -19.29 23.66 -5.82
C THR A 114 -20.81 23.59 -5.76
N LEU A 115 -21.46 23.05 -6.80
CA LEU A 115 -22.93 22.91 -6.86
C LEU A 115 -23.44 21.87 -5.85
N PHE A 116 -22.67 20.83 -5.58
CA PHE A 116 -22.98 19.83 -4.55
C PHE A 116 -22.96 20.46 -3.14
N ASP A 117 -21.94 21.23 -2.81
CA ASP A 117 -21.83 21.95 -1.55
C ASP A 117 -22.97 22.97 -1.34
N LEU A 118 -23.47 23.55 -2.43
CA LEU A 118 -24.63 24.45 -2.43
C LEU A 118 -25.98 23.73 -2.45
N GLY A 119 -25.99 22.38 -2.57
CA GLY A 119 -27.21 21.56 -2.58
C GLY A 119 -27.99 21.58 -3.91
N TYR A 120 -27.39 22.00 -5.03
CA TYR A 120 -28.00 21.97 -6.36
C TYR A 120 -27.79 20.66 -7.10
N VAL A 121 -26.85 19.85 -6.69
CA VAL A 121 -26.50 18.55 -7.26
C VAL A 121 -26.58 17.51 -6.14
N ASP A 122 -27.18 16.36 -6.41
CA ASP A 122 -27.30 15.30 -5.40
C ASP A 122 -26.06 14.38 -5.37
N LEU A 123 -26.02 13.47 -4.39
CA LEU A 123 -24.88 12.55 -4.19
C LEU A 123 -24.69 11.62 -5.40
N GLN A 124 -25.77 11.19 -6.04
CA GLN A 124 -25.67 10.32 -7.23
C GLN A 124 -25.06 11.06 -8.41
N ASP A 125 -25.44 12.32 -8.61
CA ASP A 125 -24.91 13.16 -9.68
C ASP A 125 -23.43 13.47 -9.46
N ARG A 126 -23.02 13.71 -8.21
CA ARG A 126 -21.61 13.83 -7.82
C ARG A 126 -20.83 12.53 -8.11
N SER A 127 -21.35 11.39 -7.69
CA SER A 127 -20.72 10.08 -7.94
C SER A 127 -20.57 9.81 -9.45
N ASN A 128 -21.62 10.06 -10.25
CA ASN A 128 -21.53 9.94 -11.70
C ASN A 128 -20.43 10.84 -12.30
N SER A 129 -20.27 12.06 -11.77
CA SER A 129 -19.24 12.98 -12.24
C SER A 129 -17.83 12.50 -11.91
N GLU A 130 -17.60 12.00 -10.69
CA GLU A 130 -16.32 11.41 -10.27
C GLU A 130 -15.94 10.22 -11.18
N ILE A 131 -16.90 9.33 -11.47
CA ILE A 131 -16.70 8.21 -12.39
C ILE A 131 -16.35 8.71 -13.80
N LEU A 132 -17.12 9.64 -14.34
CA LEU A 132 -16.91 10.14 -15.70
C LEU A 132 -15.55 10.83 -15.86
N VAL A 133 -15.18 11.67 -14.91
CA VAL A 133 -13.88 12.37 -14.93
C VAL A 133 -12.73 11.37 -14.87
N HIS A 134 -12.81 10.38 -13.99
CA HIS A 134 -11.79 9.31 -13.92
C HIS A 134 -11.68 8.52 -15.24
N LEU A 135 -12.81 8.17 -15.85
CA LEU A 135 -12.84 7.48 -17.14
C LEU A 135 -12.25 8.35 -18.27
N ILE A 136 -12.53 9.67 -18.28
CA ILE A 136 -11.96 10.63 -19.24
C ILE A 136 -10.45 10.72 -19.04
N MET A 137 -9.97 10.84 -17.81
CA MET A 137 -8.53 10.86 -17.47
C MET A 137 -7.83 9.60 -17.97
N LYS A 138 -8.33 8.41 -17.63
CA LYS A 138 -7.78 7.13 -18.11
C LYS A 138 -7.72 7.05 -19.64
N LYS A 139 -8.80 7.46 -20.29
CA LYS A 139 -8.90 7.42 -21.76
C LYS A 139 -7.97 8.44 -22.41
N ALA A 140 -7.85 9.65 -21.86
CA ALA A 140 -6.91 10.67 -22.31
C ALA A 140 -5.46 10.20 -22.24
N ILE A 141 -5.04 9.62 -21.12
CA ILE A 141 -3.70 9.05 -20.93
C ILE A 141 -3.43 7.95 -21.95
N SER A 142 -4.38 7.04 -22.16
CA SER A 142 -4.27 5.97 -23.14
C SER A 142 -4.12 6.50 -24.58
N LEU A 143 -4.85 7.56 -24.94
CA LEU A 143 -4.85 8.16 -26.28
C LEU A 143 -3.57 9.01 -26.55
N LEU A 144 -3.03 9.67 -25.53
CA LEU A 144 -1.89 10.56 -25.65
C LEU A 144 -0.56 9.81 -25.59
N GLY A 145 -0.54 8.62 -24.98
CA GLY A 145 0.63 7.77 -24.82
C GLY A 145 1.77 8.48 -24.04
N ASN A 146 2.96 7.92 -24.08
CA ASN A 146 4.17 8.48 -23.44
C ASN A 146 4.71 9.73 -24.16
N LYS A 147 3.88 10.69 -24.52
CA LYS A 147 4.35 12.00 -24.98
C LYS A 147 4.92 12.76 -23.77
N GLN A 148 6.18 12.51 -23.48
CA GLN A 148 6.97 12.95 -22.32
C GLN A 148 7.06 14.47 -22.08
N ASN A 149 6.34 15.31 -22.80
CA ASN A 149 6.55 16.76 -22.76
C ASN A 149 5.48 17.55 -21.99
N TYR A 150 4.56 16.89 -21.31
CA TYR A 150 3.52 17.58 -20.52
C TYR A 150 3.63 17.23 -19.04
N ALA A 151 4.23 18.13 -18.26
CA ALA A 151 4.30 18.00 -16.78
C ALA A 151 2.91 17.79 -16.14
N GLU A 152 1.85 18.28 -16.79
CA GLU A 152 0.47 18.15 -16.38
C GLU A 152 -0.05 16.71 -16.58
N LEU A 153 0.31 16.05 -17.69
CA LEU A 153 -0.03 14.63 -17.89
C LEU A 153 0.63 13.72 -16.86
N LEU A 154 1.79 14.10 -16.34
CA LEU A 154 2.47 13.34 -15.30
C LEU A 154 1.70 13.38 -13.99
N LYS A 155 1.18 14.54 -13.58
CA LYS A 155 0.33 14.67 -12.40
C LYS A 155 -0.95 13.85 -12.53
N ILE A 156 -1.59 13.92 -13.71
CA ILE A 156 -2.81 13.16 -13.97
C ILE A 156 -2.52 11.65 -14.00
N GLN A 157 -1.35 11.23 -14.50
CA GLN A 157 -0.92 9.83 -14.41
C GLN A 157 -0.76 9.36 -12.96
N GLU A 158 -0.29 10.22 -12.06
CA GLU A 158 -0.23 9.94 -10.62
C GLU A 158 -1.64 9.87 -10.01
N GLU A 159 -2.56 10.75 -10.40
CA GLU A 159 -3.95 10.76 -9.92
C GLU A 159 -4.77 9.54 -10.36
N VAL A 160 -4.46 8.96 -11.52
CA VAL A 160 -5.14 7.75 -12.04
C VAL A 160 -4.35 6.47 -11.84
N GLN A 161 -3.25 6.50 -11.07
CA GLN A 161 -2.62 5.26 -10.64
C GLN A 161 -3.63 4.36 -9.93
N GLU A 162 -3.52 3.06 -10.19
CA GLU A 162 -4.30 2.10 -9.44
C GLU A 162 -3.87 2.09 -7.98
N ARG A 163 -4.81 2.21 -7.07
CA ARG A 163 -4.57 2.21 -5.64
C ARG A 163 -4.88 0.83 -5.08
N TYR A 164 -3.85 0.18 -4.57
CA TYR A 164 -3.97 -1.14 -3.95
C TYR A 164 -4.01 -0.98 -2.44
N LEU A 165 -5.15 -1.28 -1.81
CA LEU A 165 -5.26 -1.39 -0.35
C LEU A 165 -4.62 -2.72 0.06
N VAL A 166 -3.58 -2.66 0.88
CA VAL A 166 -2.79 -3.83 1.27
C VAL A 166 -2.85 -4.02 2.79
N ASN A 167 -3.03 -5.25 3.23
CA ASN A 167 -3.25 -5.62 4.62
C ASN A 167 -1.97 -5.57 5.46
N PHE A 168 -1.45 -4.39 5.67
CA PHE A 168 -0.31 -4.13 6.55
C PHE A 168 -0.41 -2.73 7.16
N SER A 169 0.40 -2.43 8.16
CA SER A 169 0.59 -1.07 8.68
C SER A 169 1.98 -0.56 8.31
N MET A 170 2.02 0.60 7.67
CA MET A 170 3.26 1.30 7.35
C MET A 170 4.11 1.55 8.59
N PHE A 171 3.47 2.03 9.65
CA PHE A 171 4.13 2.45 10.89
C PHE A 171 4.68 1.27 11.68
N GLN A 172 4.02 0.13 11.57
CA GLN A 172 4.45 -1.09 12.25
C GLN A 172 5.50 -1.84 11.43
N SER A 173 5.29 -1.99 10.12
CA SER A 173 6.08 -2.92 9.29
C SER A 173 7.16 -2.25 8.43
N LEU A 174 7.01 -0.95 8.09
CA LEU A 174 7.95 -0.19 7.28
C LEU A 174 8.26 1.20 7.88
N PRO A 175 8.59 1.30 9.18
CA PRO A 175 8.80 2.60 9.84
C PRO A 175 9.92 3.43 9.21
N ASP A 176 10.94 2.82 8.62
CA ASP A 176 12.00 3.55 7.92
C ASP A 176 11.54 4.18 6.61
N PHE A 177 10.51 3.63 5.96
CA PHE A 177 9.90 4.30 4.80
C PHE A 177 9.26 5.61 5.24
N TRP A 178 8.43 5.55 6.28
CA TRP A 178 7.75 6.70 6.85
C TRP A 178 8.74 7.72 7.46
N GLY A 179 9.63 7.25 8.34
CA GLY A 179 10.50 8.13 9.13
C GLY A 179 11.74 8.65 8.38
N LEU A 180 12.28 7.89 7.44
CA LEU A 180 13.56 8.19 6.77
C LEU A 180 13.43 8.28 5.24
N GLY A 181 12.28 7.96 4.66
CA GLY A 181 12.11 7.85 3.21
C GLY A 181 12.90 6.68 2.60
N GLN A 182 13.17 5.62 3.38
CA GLN A 182 13.83 4.42 2.90
C GLN A 182 12.92 3.67 1.93
N ASN A 183 13.36 3.45 0.70
CA ASN A 183 12.63 2.61 -0.24
C ASN A 183 12.89 1.14 0.02
N PHE A 184 11.84 0.34 -0.17
CA PHE A 184 11.90 -1.11 -0.14
C PHE A 184 11.49 -1.67 -1.50
N PRO A 185 12.19 -2.68 -2.05
CA PRO A 185 11.72 -3.37 -3.25
C PRO A 185 10.39 -4.05 -3.00
N ILE A 186 9.42 -3.82 -3.88
CA ILE A 186 8.08 -4.39 -3.79
C ILE A 186 7.80 -5.12 -5.10
N MET A 187 7.24 -6.32 -5.01
CA MET A 187 6.80 -7.07 -6.18
C MET A 187 5.62 -7.98 -5.86
N PRO A 188 4.80 -8.32 -6.86
CA PRO A 188 3.80 -9.36 -6.69
C PRO A 188 4.47 -10.72 -6.41
N LEU A 189 3.82 -11.55 -5.59
CA LEU A 189 4.23 -12.92 -5.33
C LEU A 189 3.42 -13.93 -6.15
N ASP A 190 2.31 -13.48 -6.74
CA ASP A 190 1.44 -14.23 -7.63
C ASP A 190 1.66 -13.82 -9.09
N ARG A 191 1.24 -14.66 -10.02
CA ARG A 191 1.30 -14.42 -11.48
C ARG A 191 2.71 -14.00 -11.95
N LEU A 192 3.74 -14.67 -11.43
CA LEU A 192 5.15 -14.33 -11.69
C LEU A 192 5.59 -14.54 -13.15
N ASP A 193 4.82 -15.28 -13.93
CA ASP A 193 5.00 -15.52 -15.36
C ASP A 193 4.28 -14.49 -16.26
N GLU A 194 3.51 -13.58 -15.65
CA GLU A 194 2.81 -12.52 -16.34
C GLU A 194 3.49 -11.17 -16.12
N ARG A 195 3.39 -10.30 -17.12
CA ARG A 195 3.93 -8.95 -16.97
C ARG A 195 2.89 -8.01 -16.36
N PRO A 196 3.14 -7.43 -15.17
CA PRO A 196 2.25 -6.44 -14.60
C PRO A 196 2.24 -5.16 -15.46
N THR A 197 1.06 -4.55 -15.64
CA THR A 197 0.86 -3.43 -16.57
C THR A 197 0.21 -2.19 -15.96
N LEU A 198 -0.41 -2.30 -14.79
CA LEU A 198 -1.04 -1.17 -14.12
C LEU A 198 -0.01 -0.41 -13.29
N SER A 199 0.16 0.87 -13.55
CA SER A 199 0.90 1.76 -12.65
C SER A 199 0.15 1.86 -11.32
N ALA A 200 0.85 1.64 -10.21
CA ALA A 200 0.24 1.41 -8.92
C ALA A 200 0.81 2.29 -7.82
N SER A 201 -0.03 2.66 -6.87
CA SER A 201 0.33 3.08 -5.52
C SER A 201 -0.18 2.06 -4.50
N ILE A 202 0.46 2.01 -3.34
CA ILE A 202 0.10 1.09 -2.26
C ILE A 202 -0.39 1.90 -1.07
N TRP A 203 -1.50 1.48 -0.51
CA TRP A 203 -2.09 2.06 0.67
C TRP A 203 -2.17 1.02 1.76
N ASP A 204 -1.75 1.38 2.96
CA ASP A 204 -1.90 0.52 4.14
C ASP A 204 -3.32 0.60 4.70
N ILE A 205 -3.61 -0.22 5.72
CA ILE A 205 -4.93 -0.24 6.36
C ILE A 205 -5.07 0.76 7.52
N THR A 206 -4.12 1.64 7.74
CA THR A 206 -4.25 2.70 8.75
C THR A 206 -5.09 3.85 8.22
N CYS A 207 -5.63 4.69 9.11
CA CYS A 207 -6.37 5.88 8.71
C CYS A 207 -5.47 7.10 8.44
N ASP A 208 -4.15 6.94 8.58
CA ASP A 208 -3.19 8.02 8.41
C ASP A 208 -2.84 8.22 6.93
N SER A 209 -2.81 9.49 6.50
CA SER A 209 -2.42 9.84 5.12
C SER A 209 -0.99 9.45 4.76
N ASP A 210 -0.11 9.28 5.75
CA ASP A 210 1.26 8.82 5.55
C ASP A 210 1.36 7.30 5.30
N GLY A 211 0.23 6.56 5.37
CA GLY A 211 0.14 5.15 5.00
C GLY A 211 0.22 4.86 3.50
N GLU A 212 0.49 5.86 2.67
CA GLU A 212 0.63 5.72 1.22
C GLU A 212 2.09 5.54 0.78
N ILE A 213 2.34 4.55 -0.09
CA ILE A 213 3.57 4.44 -0.88
C ILE A 213 3.24 4.83 -2.33
N SER A 214 3.50 6.09 -2.66
CA SER A 214 3.37 6.59 -4.02
C SER A 214 4.67 6.38 -4.81
N PHE A 215 4.54 6.09 -6.11
CA PHE A 215 5.65 5.90 -7.02
C PHE A 215 5.56 6.92 -8.16
N ASP A 216 6.69 7.57 -8.45
CA ASP A 216 6.80 8.44 -9.63
C ASP A 216 6.64 7.60 -10.90
N ALA A 217 5.51 7.80 -11.58
CA ALA A 217 5.14 7.04 -12.79
C ALA A 217 6.19 7.13 -13.93
N THR A 218 7.12 8.06 -13.84
CA THR A 218 8.11 8.32 -14.88
C THR A 218 9.51 7.88 -14.53
N LYS A 219 9.89 7.97 -13.26
CA LYS A 219 11.26 7.69 -12.81
C LYS A 219 11.38 6.33 -12.14
N ASN A 220 10.40 5.93 -11.37
CA ASN A 220 10.43 4.68 -10.61
C ASN A 220 9.02 4.11 -10.43
N PRO A 221 8.33 3.75 -11.51
CA PRO A 221 6.97 3.21 -11.42
C PRO A 221 6.95 1.84 -10.76
N LEU A 222 5.96 1.61 -9.90
CA LEU A 222 5.54 0.28 -9.53
C LEU A 222 4.47 -0.18 -10.52
N PHE A 223 4.64 -1.39 -11.08
CA PHE A 223 3.63 -2.03 -11.90
C PHE A 223 3.09 -3.26 -11.19
N LEU A 224 1.76 -3.38 -11.13
CA LEU A 224 1.04 -4.52 -10.60
C LEU A 224 0.05 -5.07 -11.65
N HIS A 225 -0.58 -6.21 -11.34
CA HIS A 225 -1.55 -6.84 -12.23
C HIS A 225 -2.95 -6.31 -11.97
N ASP A 226 -3.75 -6.22 -13.00
CA ASP A 226 -5.20 -6.10 -12.86
C ASP A 226 -5.75 -7.44 -12.37
N VAL A 227 -6.30 -7.47 -11.16
CA VAL A 227 -6.75 -8.68 -10.48
C VAL A 227 -8.20 -8.56 -10.04
N ASP A 228 -8.92 -9.65 -10.15
CA ASP A 228 -10.28 -9.79 -9.64
C ASP A 228 -10.24 -10.48 -8.27
N LEU A 229 -10.20 -9.67 -7.21
CA LEU A 229 -10.07 -10.16 -5.83
C LEU A 229 -11.28 -10.97 -5.34
N GLU A 230 -12.39 -10.99 -6.08
CA GLU A 230 -13.49 -11.91 -5.80
C GLU A 230 -13.19 -13.35 -6.26
N LYS A 231 -12.18 -13.54 -7.12
CA LYS A 231 -11.83 -14.82 -7.72
C LYS A 231 -10.48 -15.35 -7.33
N GLU A 232 -9.55 -14.48 -6.97
CA GLU A 232 -8.18 -14.85 -6.65
C GLU A 232 -7.61 -13.98 -5.53
N ASP A 233 -6.82 -14.59 -4.65
CA ASP A 233 -5.98 -13.85 -3.72
C ASP A 233 -4.79 -13.26 -4.47
N TYR A 234 -4.31 -12.09 -4.02
CA TYR A 234 -3.14 -11.45 -4.60
C TYR A 234 -2.22 -10.92 -3.50
N PHE A 235 -0.99 -11.41 -3.47
CA PHE A 235 -0.02 -11.09 -2.42
C PHE A 235 1.11 -10.24 -2.96
N LEU A 236 1.54 -9.28 -2.14
CA LEU A 236 2.74 -8.47 -2.38
C LEU A 236 3.84 -8.86 -1.40
N GLY A 237 5.06 -8.93 -1.91
CA GLY A 237 6.27 -9.07 -1.11
C GLY A 237 7.00 -7.73 -1.00
N PHE A 238 7.31 -7.33 0.25
CA PHE A 238 8.16 -6.19 0.55
C PHE A 238 9.50 -6.74 1.02
N PHE A 239 10.54 -6.50 0.24
CA PHE A 239 11.85 -7.12 0.46
C PHE A 239 12.80 -6.20 1.22
N LEU A 240 13.85 -6.80 1.79
CA LEU A 240 14.90 -6.10 2.53
C LEU A 240 14.41 -5.44 3.82
N VAL A 241 13.38 -5.98 4.44
CA VAL A 241 12.77 -5.46 5.67
C VAL A 241 13.44 -5.99 6.96
N GLY A 242 14.44 -6.88 6.86
CA GLY A 242 15.09 -7.50 8.01
C GLY A 242 15.94 -6.58 8.87
N ALA A 243 16.22 -5.34 8.42
CA ALA A 243 17.01 -4.40 9.19
C ALA A 243 16.11 -3.30 9.77
N TYR A 244 16.07 -3.21 11.10
CA TYR A 244 15.41 -2.15 11.89
C TYR A 244 13.89 -2.18 11.94
N GLN A 245 13.19 -2.69 10.91
CA GLN A 245 11.74 -2.50 10.77
C GLN A 245 10.96 -3.07 11.96
N GLU A 246 11.24 -4.31 12.35
CA GLU A 246 10.59 -4.95 13.49
C GLU A 246 10.84 -4.20 14.80
N VAL A 247 12.09 -3.77 15.03
CA VAL A 247 12.51 -3.14 16.30
C VAL A 247 11.99 -1.71 16.44
N LEU A 248 11.81 -1.00 15.34
CA LEU A 248 11.34 0.38 15.29
C LEU A 248 9.83 0.49 15.04
N GLY A 249 9.17 -0.63 14.76
CA GLY A 249 7.73 -0.67 14.49
C GLY A 249 6.91 -0.08 15.62
N MET A 250 5.91 0.74 15.27
CA MET A 250 5.03 1.42 16.21
C MET A 250 3.63 0.82 16.15
N LYS A 251 2.96 0.75 17.30
CA LYS A 251 1.56 0.30 17.41
C LYS A 251 0.56 1.41 17.01
N HIS A 252 0.81 2.14 15.93
CA HIS A 252 -0.11 3.14 15.40
C HIS A 252 -1.42 2.47 14.98
N ASN A 253 -2.56 3.04 15.34
CA ASN A 253 -3.89 2.43 15.24
C ASN A 253 -4.00 1.02 15.88
N LEU A 254 -3.16 0.73 16.86
CA LEU A 254 -3.06 -0.55 17.58
C LEU A 254 -2.67 -1.76 16.70
N PHE A 255 -2.13 -1.54 15.51
CA PHE A 255 -1.52 -2.62 14.73
C PHE A 255 -0.23 -3.09 15.39
N THR A 256 -0.10 -4.40 15.55
CA THR A 256 1.07 -5.06 16.12
C THR A 256 1.86 -5.79 15.04
N HIS A 257 2.97 -6.44 15.39
CA HIS A 257 3.73 -7.23 14.41
C HIS A 257 2.81 -8.25 13.72
N PRO A 258 2.94 -8.46 12.41
CA PRO A 258 2.23 -9.54 11.73
C PRO A 258 2.74 -10.90 12.21
N THR A 259 2.00 -11.96 11.92
CA THR A 259 2.49 -13.32 12.16
C THR A 259 3.81 -13.55 11.43
N GLU A 260 4.81 -14.05 12.12
CA GLU A 260 6.12 -14.36 11.58
C GLU A 260 6.35 -15.85 11.42
N ALA A 261 6.93 -16.25 10.29
CA ALA A 261 7.35 -17.61 10.05
C ALA A 261 8.87 -17.66 9.78
N THR A 262 9.62 -18.41 10.58
CA THR A 262 11.02 -18.67 10.30
C THR A 262 11.14 -19.82 9.30
N ILE A 263 11.69 -19.53 8.11
CA ILE A 263 11.85 -20.48 7.02
C ILE A 263 13.32 -20.76 6.80
N ILE A 264 13.69 -22.02 6.75
CA ILE A 264 15.04 -22.48 6.40
C ILE A 264 14.99 -23.13 5.03
N ILE A 265 15.81 -22.64 4.10
CA ILE A 265 15.96 -23.21 2.76
C ILE A 265 17.30 -23.93 2.68
N ASN A 266 17.32 -25.18 2.25
CA ASN A 266 18.52 -25.93 2.05
C ASN A 266 19.14 -25.70 0.66
N GLU A 267 20.35 -26.24 0.41
CA GLU A 267 21.06 -26.10 -0.87
C GLU A 267 20.29 -26.70 -2.08
N GLU A 268 19.39 -27.62 -1.83
CA GLU A 268 18.55 -28.26 -2.86
C GLU A 268 17.29 -27.44 -3.19
N GLY A 269 17.03 -26.34 -2.45
CA GLY A 269 15.85 -25.48 -2.61
C GLY A 269 14.62 -25.99 -1.86
N ASN A 270 14.72 -27.05 -1.05
CA ASN A 270 13.65 -27.45 -0.16
C ASN A 270 13.58 -26.52 1.05
N TYR A 271 12.39 -26.28 1.58
CA TYR A 271 12.21 -25.41 2.75
C TYR A 271 11.55 -26.14 3.92
N GLU A 272 11.84 -25.64 5.10
CA GLU A 272 11.24 -26.08 6.36
C GLU A 272 10.82 -24.86 7.17
N ILE A 273 9.57 -24.88 7.67
CA ILE A 273 9.09 -23.87 8.62
C ILE A 273 9.54 -24.30 10.03
N LYS A 274 10.42 -23.53 10.64
CA LYS A 274 11.01 -23.85 11.95
C LYS A 274 10.22 -23.33 13.12
N ASN A 275 9.65 -22.15 12.97
CA ASN A 275 8.94 -21.46 14.04
C ASN A 275 7.86 -20.56 13.44
N ILE A 276 6.76 -20.43 14.16
CA ILE A 276 5.71 -19.45 13.88
C ILE A 276 5.50 -18.65 15.15
N LEU A 277 5.62 -17.34 15.06
CA LEU A 277 5.28 -16.38 16.10
C LEU A 277 4.00 -15.67 15.66
N GLU A 278 2.92 -15.96 16.36
CA GLU A 278 1.63 -15.34 16.05
C GLU A 278 1.62 -13.84 16.39
N SER A 279 0.84 -13.09 15.62
CA SER A 279 0.52 -11.70 15.94
C SER A 279 -0.21 -11.59 17.28
N GLN A 280 -0.08 -10.45 17.95
CA GLN A 280 -0.83 -10.20 19.19
C GLN A 280 -2.34 -10.21 18.92
N SER A 281 -3.08 -10.84 19.83
CA SER A 281 -4.53 -10.81 19.82
C SER A 281 -5.09 -9.47 20.34
N VAL A 282 -6.36 -9.21 20.11
CA VAL A 282 -7.05 -8.06 20.71
C VAL A 282 -6.95 -8.08 22.25
N MET A 283 -6.97 -9.28 22.87
CA MET A 283 -6.75 -9.40 24.32
C MET A 283 -5.36 -8.93 24.73
N ASP A 284 -4.30 -9.39 24.03
CA ASP A 284 -2.93 -8.98 24.32
C ASP A 284 -2.76 -7.47 24.19
N ILE A 285 -3.38 -6.86 23.18
CA ILE A 285 -3.36 -5.40 22.97
C ILE A 285 -4.06 -4.67 24.12
N LEU A 286 -5.20 -5.18 24.59
CA LEU A 286 -5.92 -4.58 25.69
C LEU A 286 -5.12 -4.69 27.01
N GLU A 287 -4.46 -5.82 27.24
CA GLU A 287 -3.56 -6.00 28.40
C GLU A 287 -2.37 -5.04 28.34
N ASP A 288 -1.78 -4.85 27.17
CA ASP A 288 -0.71 -3.84 26.95
C ASP A 288 -1.16 -2.40 27.26
N LEU A 289 -2.46 -2.13 27.18
CA LEU A 289 -3.08 -0.86 27.52
C LEU A 289 -3.61 -0.80 28.96
N ASP A 290 -3.20 -1.73 29.82
CA ASP A 290 -3.60 -1.83 31.24
C ASP A 290 -5.11 -2.07 31.45
N TYR A 291 -5.81 -2.69 30.49
CA TYR A 291 -7.19 -3.14 30.71
C TYR A 291 -7.22 -4.49 31.41
N ASP A 292 -8.11 -4.63 32.40
CA ASP A 292 -8.42 -5.92 33.06
C ASP A 292 -9.34 -6.75 32.16
N ILE A 293 -8.74 -7.66 31.40
CA ILE A 293 -9.48 -8.54 30.46
C ILE A 293 -10.45 -9.46 31.16
N HIS A 294 -10.10 -9.93 32.39
CA HIS A 294 -10.99 -10.77 33.16
C HIS A 294 -12.26 -9.99 33.57
N ALA A 295 -12.10 -8.77 34.07
CA ALA A 295 -13.21 -7.90 34.41
C ALA A 295 -14.09 -7.54 33.18
N ILE A 296 -13.49 -7.30 32.02
CA ILE A 296 -14.19 -7.05 30.76
C ILE A 296 -15.04 -8.28 30.37
N ARG A 297 -14.43 -9.46 30.36
CA ARG A 297 -15.10 -10.71 30.00
C ARG A 297 -16.26 -11.03 30.95
N ASP A 298 -16.03 -10.91 32.25
CA ASP A 298 -17.06 -11.17 33.27
C ASP A 298 -18.24 -10.21 33.11
N THR A 299 -17.98 -8.92 32.88
CA THR A 299 -19.01 -7.90 32.63
C THR A 299 -19.82 -8.20 31.37
N LEU A 300 -19.15 -8.60 30.27
CA LEU A 300 -19.82 -8.93 29.02
C LEU A 300 -20.67 -10.20 29.16
N ASN A 301 -20.14 -11.24 29.80
CA ASN A 301 -20.85 -12.47 30.09
C ASN A 301 -22.11 -12.19 30.91
N GLU A 302 -21.98 -11.44 32.00
CA GLU A 302 -23.10 -11.08 32.86
C GLU A 302 -24.18 -10.30 32.08
N ARG A 303 -23.80 -9.33 31.26
CA ARG A 303 -24.73 -8.55 30.44
C ARG A 303 -25.48 -9.41 29.43
N ILE A 304 -24.79 -10.34 28.76
CA ILE A 304 -25.37 -11.21 27.75
C ILE A 304 -26.29 -12.24 28.42
N GLU A 305 -25.86 -12.86 29.52
CA GLU A 305 -26.66 -13.83 30.24
C GLU A 305 -27.96 -13.23 30.83
N ASN A 306 -27.87 -12.02 31.36
CA ASN A 306 -29.02 -11.29 31.91
C ASN A 306 -29.90 -10.60 30.84
N SER A 307 -29.51 -10.64 29.56
CA SER A 307 -30.29 -10.03 28.48
C SER A 307 -31.61 -10.76 28.27
N THR A 308 -32.70 -10.00 28.19
CA THR A 308 -34.04 -10.47 27.81
C THR A 308 -34.35 -10.23 26.32
N LEU A 309 -33.41 -9.64 25.58
CA LEU A 309 -33.59 -9.28 24.15
C LEU A 309 -33.29 -10.44 23.21
N VAL A 310 -32.58 -11.46 23.68
CA VAL A 310 -32.10 -12.60 22.89
C VAL A 310 -32.40 -13.92 23.62
N ASP A 311 -32.63 -14.99 22.86
CA ASP A 311 -32.83 -16.32 23.38
C ASP A 311 -31.52 -17.01 23.79
N GLU A 312 -31.57 -18.15 24.46
CA GLU A 312 -30.40 -18.89 24.96
C GLU A 312 -29.45 -19.36 23.82
N LYS A 313 -29.99 -19.63 22.65
CA LYS A 313 -29.18 -20.01 21.46
C LYS A 313 -28.40 -18.82 20.93
N GLN A 314 -29.06 -17.68 20.86
CA GLN A 314 -28.45 -16.42 20.44
C GLN A 314 -27.41 -15.95 21.47
N LYS A 315 -27.64 -16.07 22.78
CA LYS A 315 -26.65 -15.76 23.82
C LYS A 315 -25.36 -16.54 23.62
N LYS A 316 -25.46 -17.87 23.43
CA LYS A 316 -24.30 -18.73 23.19
C LYS A 316 -23.54 -18.35 21.89
N HIS A 317 -24.27 -17.99 20.85
CA HIS A 317 -23.68 -17.55 19.60
C HIS A 317 -22.92 -16.23 19.79
N ILE A 318 -23.53 -15.23 20.41
CA ILE A 318 -22.90 -13.92 20.69
C ILE A 318 -21.65 -14.08 21.55
N LEU A 319 -21.70 -14.93 22.59
CA LEU A 319 -20.51 -15.21 23.41
C LEU A 319 -19.42 -15.89 22.61
N GLY A 320 -19.77 -16.84 21.72
CA GLY A 320 -18.82 -17.50 20.83
C GLY A 320 -18.12 -16.51 19.90
N GLU A 321 -18.88 -15.64 19.23
CA GLU A 321 -18.32 -14.60 18.35
C GLU A 321 -17.44 -13.62 19.12
N LEU A 322 -17.87 -13.19 20.32
CA LEU A 322 -17.08 -12.30 21.15
C LEU A 322 -15.70 -12.90 21.50
N TYR A 323 -15.67 -14.19 21.85
CA TYR A 323 -14.40 -14.87 22.12
C TYR A 323 -13.52 -15.00 20.87
N LEU A 324 -14.12 -15.21 19.71
CA LEU A 324 -13.38 -15.22 18.46
C LEU A 324 -12.74 -13.86 18.19
N PHE A 325 -13.49 -12.77 18.33
CA PHE A 325 -12.96 -11.41 18.15
C PHE A 325 -11.84 -11.05 19.14
N LEU A 326 -11.99 -11.43 20.41
CA LEU A 326 -10.96 -11.16 21.42
C LEU A 326 -9.65 -11.92 21.17
N ASN A 327 -9.72 -13.09 20.55
CA ASN A 327 -8.55 -13.91 20.21
C ASN A 327 -8.02 -13.66 18.80
N ASP A 328 -8.64 -12.78 18.03
CA ASP A 328 -8.19 -12.42 16.71
C ASP A 328 -7.15 -11.31 16.75
N ASN A 329 -6.37 -11.15 15.68
CA ASN A 329 -5.43 -10.05 15.53
C ASN A 329 -6.11 -8.82 14.91
N GLY A 330 -5.38 -7.70 14.84
CA GLY A 330 -5.89 -6.44 14.32
C GLY A 330 -5.94 -6.34 12.79
N TYR A 331 -5.43 -7.33 12.05
CA TYR A 331 -5.41 -7.31 10.60
C TYR A 331 -6.72 -7.83 10.01
N LEU A 332 -7.08 -7.34 8.83
CA LEU A 332 -8.31 -7.76 8.17
C LEU A 332 -8.16 -9.19 7.63
N LYS A 333 -9.23 -9.97 7.71
CA LYS A 333 -9.25 -11.29 7.08
C LYS A 333 -9.58 -11.14 5.61
N THR A 334 -8.80 -11.80 4.77
CA THR A 334 -9.20 -12.03 3.38
C THR A 334 -10.47 -12.88 3.39
N ILE A 335 -11.46 -12.46 2.63
CA ILE A 335 -12.69 -13.23 2.46
C ILE A 335 -12.30 -14.42 1.55
N GLY A 336 -11.89 -15.52 2.18
CA GLY A 336 -11.61 -16.78 1.49
C GLY A 336 -12.89 -17.56 1.24
#